data_d33901361da8846de93ade99daf563a3
#
_entry.id   d33901361da8846de93ade99daf563a3
#
_cell.length_a   1.000
_cell.length_b   1.000
_cell.length_c   1.000
_cell.angle_alpha   90.00
_cell.angle_beta   90.00
_cell.angle_gamma   90.00
#
_symmetry.space_group_name_H-M   'P 1'
#
loop_
_entity.id
_entity.type
_entity.pdbx_description
1 polymer ?
#
loop_
_entity_poly.entity_id
_entity_poly.type
_entity_poly.pdbx_seq_one_letter_code
_entity_poly.pdbx_strand_id
1 'polypeptide(L)'
;MNNKISYEQYIEKLFDNVGYGENWASWWLDFARYADTNGYEADRGRIIWRYRDWVIDAFNQDKPFDEFTIEQIAGDLLPNPSVDQFIATAFHRNTMTNQEGGTEDEEYRVASVIDRVNTTFDALQSTTMSCVQCHSHPYDPI
;
A
#
# COMPACT_ATOMS: atom_id res chain seq x y z
N MET A 1 46.20 -0.83 0.54
CA MET A 1 45.66 -2.18 0.40
C MET A 1 44.25 -2.07 -0.16
N ASN A 2 44.03 -2.41 -1.43
CA ASN A 2 42.68 -2.42 -2.02
C ASN A 2 41.97 -3.66 -1.49
N ASN A 3 41.07 -3.47 -0.52
CA ASN A 3 40.14 -4.50 -0.10
C ASN A 3 39.12 -4.71 -1.23
N LYS A 4 39.43 -5.55 -2.19
CA LYS A 4 38.46 -5.99 -3.20
C LYS A 4 37.51 -6.96 -2.51
N ILE A 5 36.27 -6.53 -2.29
CA ILE A 5 35.17 -7.41 -1.86
C ILE A 5 34.79 -8.32 -3.03
N SER A 6 34.34 -9.56 -2.75
CA SER A 6 33.78 -10.42 -3.79
C SER A 6 32.46 -9.89 -4.33
N TYR A 7 32.00 -10.43 -5.47
CA TYR A 7 30.72 -10.09 -6.06
C TYR A 7 29.56 -10.41 -5.10
N GLU A 8 29.60 -11.56 -4.46
CA GLU A 8 28.63 -12.00 -3.48
C GLU A 8 28.58 -11.04 -2.27
N GLN A 9 29.75 -10.71 -1.72
CA GLN A 9 29.82 -9.74 -0.62
C GLN A 9 29.31 -8.35 -0.99
N TYR A 10 29.45 -7.96 -2.27
CA TYR A 10 28.90 -6.71 -2.75
C TYR A 10 27.37 -6.74 -2.82
N ILE A 11 26.80 -7.86 -3.31
CA ILE A 11 25.36 -8.06 -3.37
C ILE A 11 24.74 -8.05 -1.97
N GLU A 12 25.29 -8.83 -1.03
CA GLU A 12 24.84 -8.84 0.37
C GLU A 12 24.85 -7.43 0.97
N LYS A 13 25.90 -6.67 0.73
CA LYS A 13 25.97 -5.28 1.19
C LYS A 13 24.91 -4.37 0.59
N LEU A 14 24.42 -4.66 -0.61
CA LEU A 14 23.29 -3.89 -1.21
C LEU A 14 21.98 -4.25 -0.54
N PHE A 15 21.74 -5.53 -0.22
CA PHE A 15 20.55 -5.96 0.52
C PHE A 15 20.53 -5.45 1.95
N ASP A 16 21.68 -5.37 2.61
CA ASP A 16 21.82 -4.83 3.97
C ASP A 16 21.62 -3.29 4.03
N ASN A 17 21.50 -2.63 2.89
CA ASN A 17 21.33 -1.19 2.85
C ASN A 17 19.86 -0.81 2.98
N VAL A 18 19.52 0.08 3.92
CA VAL A 18 18.16 0.60 4.13
C VAL A 18 17.54 1.15 2.85
N GLY A 19 18.34 1.68 1.93
CA GLY A 19 17.91 2.14 0.61
C GLY A 19 17.30 1.05 -0.28
N TYR A 20 17.54 -0.25 0.04
CA TYR A 20 16.84 -1.35 -0.63
C TYR A 20 15.34 -1.27 -0.38
N GLY A 21 14.94 -1.21 0.89
CA GLY A 21 13.54 -1.09 1.26
C GLY A 21 12.90 0.21 0.78
N GLU A 22 13.62 1.35 0.86
CA GLU A 22 13.13 2.63 0.35
C GLU A 22 12.83 2.57 -1.16
N ASN A 23 13.72 1.95 -1.93
CA ASN A 23 13.54 1.81 -3.37
C ASN A 23 12.32 0.95 -3.73
N TRP A 24 12.18 -0.23 -3.11
CA TRP A 24 11.05 -1.12 -3.39
C TRP A 24 9.73 -0.61 -2.81
N ALA A 25 9.77 0.03 -1.65
CA ALA A 25 8.61 0.65 -1.04
C ALA A 25 8.02 1.74 -1.95
N SER A 26 8.83 2.48 -2.71
CA SER A 26 8.32 3.52 -3.63
C SER A 26 7.35 2.93 -4.66
N TRP A 27 7.68 1.76 -5.24
CA TRP A 27 6.80 1.07 -6.19
C TRP A 27 5.52 0.57 -5.52
N TRP A 28 5.65 -0.04 -4.34
CA TRP A 28 4.47 -0.52 -3.61
C TRP A 28 3.55 0.62 -3.18
N LEU A 29 4.11 1.73 -2.74
CA LEU A 29 3.36 2.91 -2.30
C LEU A 29 2.56 3.54 -3.46
N ASP A 30 3.08 3.50 -4.69
CA ASP A 30 2.33 3.90 -5.88
C ASP A 30 1.11 2.99 -6.10
N PHE A 31 1.26 1.67 -6.03
CA PHE A 31 0.12 0.74 -6.09
C PHE A 31 -0.87 0.94 -4.95
N ALA A 32 -0.38 1.21 -3.75
CA ALA A 32 -1.22 1.50 -2.59
C ALA A 32 -1.84 2.91 -2.62
N ARG A 33 -1.54 3.75 -3.61
CA ARG A 33 -2.00 5.15 -3.77
C ARG A 33 -1.63 6.00 -2.56
N TYR A 34 -0.44 5.77 -1.99
CA TYR A 34 0.03 6.53 -0.84
C TYR A 34 0.11 8.03 -1.14
N ALA A 35 -0.45 8.84 -0.24
CA ALA A 35 -0.27 10.28 -0.25
C ALA A 35 -0.35 10.83 1.18
N ASP A 36 0.43 11.85 1.48
CA ASP A 36 0.40 12.56 2.76
C ASP A 36 -0.71 13.63 2.82
N THR A 37 -1.65 13.60 1.86
CA THR A 37 -2.79 14.51 1.75
C THR A 37 -4.09 13.73 1.52
N ASN A 38 -5.24 14.40 1.73
CA ASN A 38 -6.54 13.74 1.69
C ASN A 38 -7.08 13.47 0.28
N GLY A 39 -6.61 14.20 -0.73
CA GLY A 39 -7.23 14.27 -2.05
C GLY A 39 -8.45 15.20 -2.10
N TYR A 40 -9.17 15.22 -3.19
CA TYR A 40 -10.27 16.15 -3.51
C TYR A 40 -9.82 17.61 -3.48
N GLU A 41 -10.78 18.56 -3.51
CA GLU A 41 -10.45 19.99 -3.56
C GLU A 41 -9.82 20.49 -2.25
N ALA A 42 -10.35 20.05 -1.10
CA ALA A 42 -9.80 20.37 0.21
C ALA A 42 -8.64 19.41 0.58
N ASP A 43 -7.59 19.42 -0.24
CA ASP A 43 -6.46 18.51 -0.13
C ASP A 43 -5.53 18.83 1.05
N ARG A 44 -6.05 18.67 2.26
CA ARG A 44 -5.31 18.92 3.50
C ARG A 44 -4.37 17.77 3.81
N GLY A 45 -3.24 18.09 4.48
CA GLY A 45 -2.31 17.09 4.98
C GLY A 45 -2.95 16.11 5.94
N ARG A 46 -2.57 14.83 5.86
CA ARG A 46 -2.96 13.76 6.79
C ARG A 46 -1.74 13.03 7.35
N ILE A 47 -1.89 12.44 8.53
CA ILE A 47 -0.82 11.68 9.18
C ILE A 47 -0.98 10.21 8.81
N ILE A 48 -0.20 9.74 7.84
CA ILE A 48 -0.20 8.34 7.38
C ILE A 48 1.21 7.77 7.16
N TRP A 49 2.24 8.55 7.45
CA TRP A 49 3.64 8.21 7.23
C TRP A 49 4.07 6.88 7.88
N ARG A 50 3.42 6.46 8.97
CA ARG A 50 3.72 5.18 9.62
C ARG A 50 3.51 3.97 8.71
N TYR A 51 2.52 4.05 7.80
CA TYR A 51 2.31 3.01 6.80
C TYR A 51 3.47 2.95 5.80
N ARG A 52 3.94 4.11 5.32
CA ARG A 52 5.12 4.18 4.46
C ARG A 52 6.33 3.53 5.13
N ASP A 53 6.60 3.89 6.38
CA ASP A 53 7.75 3.36 7.11
C ASP A 53 7.60 1.85 7.36
N TRP A 54 6.39 1.37 7.67
CA TRP A 54 6.09 -0.06 7.76
C TRP A 54 6.39 -0.81 6.44
N VAL A 55 6.02 -0.24 5.29
CA VAL A 55 6.32 -0.83 3.98
C VAL A 55 7.83 -0.91 3.75
N ILE A 56 8.58 0.16 4.05
CA ILE A 56 10.04 0.18 3.94
C ILE A 56 10.67 -0.92 4.82
N ASP A 57 10.23 -1.00 6.07
CA ASP A 57 10.73 -2.00 7.02
C ASP A 57 10.38 -3.43 6.58
N ALA A 58 9.20 -3.66 6.03
CA ALA A 58 8.79 -4.96 5.51
C ALA A 58 9.71 -5.44 4.37
N PHE A 59 10.08 -4.55 3.44
CA PHE A 59 11.05 -4.88 2.38
C PHE A 59 12.46 -5.09 2.92
N ASN A 60 12.93 -4.28 3.87
CA ASN A 60 14.25 -4.44 4.48
C ASN A 60 14.37 -5.71 5.34
N GLN A 61 13.26 -6.22 5.86
CA GLN A 61 13.20 -7.46 6.64
C GLN A 61 12.92 -8.69 5.78
N ASP A 62 12.83 -8.53 4.45
CA ASP A 62 12.45 -9.59 3.52
C ASP A 62 11.17 -10.33 3.98
N LYS A 63 10.16 -9.54 4.41
CA LYS A 63 8.89 -10.09 4.91
C LYS A 63 8.25 -10.97 3.83
N PRO A 64 7.85 -12.22 4.14
CA PRO A 64 7.16 -13.09 3.19
C PRO A 64 5.93 -12.41 2.59
N PHE A 65 5.72 -12.57 1.27
CA PHE A 65 4.67 -11.85 0.54
C PHE A 65 3.26 -12.18 1.03
N ASP A 66 3.02 -13.41 1.46
CA ASP A 66 1.75 -13.82 2.06
C ASP A 66 1.50 -13.11 3.40
N GLU A 67 2.51 -13.03 4.29
CA GLU A 67 2.40 -12.25 5.54
C GLU A 67 2.20 -10.77 5.26
N PHE A 68 2.99 -10.21 4.35
CA PHE A 68 2.86 -8.82 3.92
C PHE A 68 1.46 -8.49 3.41
N THR A 69 0.86 -9.40 2.64
CA THR A 69 -0.51 -9.26 2.11
C THR A 69 -1.57 -9.38 3.21
N ILE A 70 -1.46 -10.43 4.03
CA ILE A 70 -2.42 -10.68 5.13
C ILE A 70 -2.44 -9.51 6.10
N GLU A 71 -1.29 -8.99 6.49
CA GLU A 71 -1.21 -7.87 7.42
C GLU A 71 -1.84 -6.59 6.86
N GLN A 72 -1.72 -6.32 5.58
CA GLN A 72 -2.34 -5.16 4.94
C GLN A 72 -3.85 -5.26 4.79
N ILE A 73 -4.38 -6.47 4.58
CA ILE A 73 -5.82 -6.68 4.36
C ILE A 73 -6.55 -6.93 5.70
N ALA A 74 -5.94 -7.65 6.62
CA ALA A 74 -6.58 -8.19 7.82
C ALA A 74 -5.64 -8.23 9.05
N GLY A 75 -4.64 -7.38 9.10
CA GLY A 75 -3.66 -7.36 10.21
C GLY A 75 -4.30 -7.14 11.58
N ASP A 76 -5.34 -6.31 11.64
CA ASP A 76 -6.12 -6.04 12.85
C ASP A 76 -7.01 -7.22 13.31
N LEU A 77 -7.25 -8.19 12.45
CA LEU A 77 -8.04 -9.40 12.73
C LEU A 77 -7.18 -10.60 13.15
N LEU A 78 -5.87 -10.46 13.13
CA LEU A 78 -4.96 -11.51 13.56
C LEU A 78 -5.07 -11.76 15.08
N PRO A 79 -4.77 -12.98 15.57
CA PRO A 79 -4.75 -13.25 17.01
C PRO A 79 -3.72 -12.38 17.74
N ASN A 80 -4.16 -11.53 18.66
CA ASN A 80 -3.33 -10.59 19.43
C ASN A 80 -2.46 -9.69 18.53
N PRO A 81 -3.07 -8.91 17.64
CA PRO A 81 -2.33 -8.15 16.63
C PRO A 81 -1.38 -7.14 17.25
N SER A 82 -0.19 -7.04 16.69
CA SER A 82 0.81 -6.04 17.05
C SER A 82 0.42 -4.65 16.54
N VAL A 83 1.09 -3.61 17.07
CA VAL A 83 0.91 -2.23 16.55
C VAL A 83 1.26 -2.17 15.05
N ASP A 84 2.30 -2.88 14.61
CA ASP A 84 2.72 -2.89 13.20
C ASP A 84 1.67 -3.53 12.29
N GLN A 85 0.98 -4.57 12.77
CA GLN A 85 -0.13 -5.19 12.06
C GLN A 85 -1.34 -4.27 11.92
N PHE A 86 -1.63 -3.44 12.94
CA PHE A 86 -2.61 -2.35 12.80
C PHE A 86 -2.15 -1.29 11.80
N ILE A 87 -0.87 -0.91 11.81
CA ILE A 87 -0.32 0.06 10.86
C ILE A 87 -0.41 -0.46 9.44
N ALA A 88 -0.13 -1.74 9.20
CA ALA A 88 -0.23 -2.38 7.89
C ALA A 88 -1.61 -2.20 7.25
N THR A 89 -2.70 -2.27 8.02
CA THR A 89 -4.08 -2.10 7.50
C THR A 89 -4.36 -0.71 6.94
N ALA A 90 -3.43 0.23 7.10
CA ALA A 90 -3.53 1.55 6.49
C ALA A 90 -3.42 1.51 4.94
N PHE A 91 -3.12 0.36 4.34
CA PHE A 91 -3.29 0.12 2.91
C PHE A 91 -4.64 0.62 2.39
N HIS A 92 -5.73 0.28 3.09
CA HIS A 92 -7.06 0.77 2.75
C HIS A 92 -7.38 2.19 3.21
N ARG A 93 -6.57 2.77 4.09
CA ARG A 93 -6.70 4.17 4.50
C ARG A 93 -6.06 5.17 3.54
N ASN A 94 -5.32 4.69 2.53
CA ASN A 94 -4.79 5.54 1.45
C ASN A 94 -5.89 6.07 0.53
N THR A 95 -7.10 5.52 0.58
CA THR A 95 -8.29 6.08 -0.07
C THR A 95 -8.44 7.57 0.21
N MET A 96 -8.81 8.34 -0.79
CA MET A 96 -9.11 9.77 -0.63
C MET A 96 -10.23 9.97 0.38
N THR A 97 -10.13 11.04 1.17
CA THR A 97 -11.10 11.40 2.21
C THR A 97 -11.65 12.78 1.94
N ASN A 98 -12.96 12.88 1.73
CA ASN A 98 -13.64 14.16 1.58
C ASN A 98 -13.73 14.90 2.91
N GLN A 99 -13.42 16.20 2.88
CA GLN A 99 -13.55 17.13 4.00
C GLN A 99 -14.31 18.41 3.61
N GLU A 100 -15.00 18.37 2.50
CA GLU A 100 -15.74 19.52 1.98
C GLU A 100 -17.16 19.59 2.58
N GLY A 101 -17.63 20.80 2.79
CA GLY A 101 -18.99 21.03 3.27
C GLY A 101 -20.02 20.91 2.14
N GLY A 102 -21.24 20.48 2.49
CA GLY A 102 -22.35 20.41 1.53
C GLY A 102 -22.33 19.22 0.58
N THR A 103 -21.60 18.18 0.93
CA THR A 103 -21.50 16.93 0.17
C THR A 103 -22.35 15.82 0.80
N GLU A 104 -22.69 14.81 0.01
CA GLU A 104 -23.45 13.64 0.45
C GLU A 104 -22.47 12.57 1.02
N ASP A 105 -22.49 12.32 2.33
CA ASP A 105 -21.62 11.36 3.01
C ASP A 105 -21.68 9.95 2.39
N GLU A 106 -22.87 9.53 1.96
CA GLU A 106 -23.07 8.21 1.36
C GLU A 106 -22.41 8.08 -0.02
N GLU A 107 -22.38 9.14 -0.82
CA GLU A 107 -21.68 9.17 -2.10
C GLU A 107 -20.18 8.87 -1.89
N TYR A 108 -19.54 9.59 -0.97
CA TYR A 108 -18.12 9.41 -0.67
C TYR A 108 -17.82 8.09 0.03
N ARG A 109 -18.76 7.56 0.81
CA ARG A 109 -18.64 6.20 1.37
C ARG A 109 -18.61 5.16 0.26
N VAL A 110 -19.50 5.24 -0.70
CA VAL A 110 -19.57 4.31 -1.85
C VAL A 110 -18.31 4.46 -2.72
N ALA A 111 -17.91 5.69 -3.04
CA ALA A 111 -16.68 5.96 -3.78
C ALA A 111 -15.45 5.33 -3.10
N SER A 112 -15.37 5.44 -1.77
CA SER A 112 -14.28 4.83 -1.00
C SER A 112 -14.29 3.30 -1.02
N VAL A 113 -15.47 2.67 -1.05
CA VAL A 113 -15.59 1.21 -1.17
C VAL A 113 -15.11 0.76 -2.54
N ILE A 114 -15.57 1.42 -3.61
CA ILE A 114 -15.18 1.14 -4.99
C ILE A 114 -13.67 1.28 -5.15
N ASP A 115 -13.09 2.36 -4.65
CA ASP A 115 -11.67 2.62 -4.71
C ASP A 115 -10.84 1.54 -3.99
N ARG A 116 -11.27 1.07 -2.81
CA ARG A 116 -10.59 -0.02 -2.08
C ARG A 116 -10.68 -1.35 -2.83
N VAL A 117 -11.81 -1.67 -3.44
CA VAL A 117 -11.95 -2.86 -4.29
C VAL A 117 -10.98 -2.78 -5.46
N ASN A 118 -11.01 -1.68 -6.23
CA ASN A 118 -10.13 -1.49 -7.37
C ASN A 118 -8.67 -1.66 -6.97
N THR A 119 -8.22 -0.97 -5.92
CA THR A 119 -6.83 -1.04 -5.47
C THR A 119 -6.43 -2.43 -5.01
N THR A 120 -7.32 -3.16 -4.34
CA THR A 120 -7.01 -4.53 -3.91
C THR A 120 -6.74 -5.43 -5.11
N PHE A 121 -7.58 -5.37 -6.13
CA PHE A 121 -7.41 -6.17 -7.34
C PHE A 121 -6.22 -5.71 -8.19
N ASP A 122 -6.05 -4.41 -8.36
CA ASP A 122 -4.93 -3.86 -9.13
C ASP A 122 -3.58 -4.22 -8.48
N ALA A 123 -3.43 -4.00 -7.17
CA ALA A 123 -2.17 -4.20 -6.46
C ALA A 123 -1.83 -5.68 -6.22
N LEU A 124 -2.82 -6.53 -5.91
CA LEU A 124 -2.59 -7.90 -5.48
C LEU A 124 -2.86 -8.95 -6.57
N GLN A 125 -3.67 -8.62 -7.58
CA GLN A 125 -4.06 -9.56 -8.64
C GLN A 125 -3.74 -9.04 -10.05
N SER A 126 -3.21 -7.84 -10.17
CA SER A 126 -2.91 -7.20 -11.46
C SER A 126 -4.14 -7.13 -12.39
N THR A 127 -5.33 -7.04 -11.80
CA THR A 127 -6.61 -7.04 -12.52
C THR A 127 -7.26 -5.67 -12.41
N THR A 128 -7.48 -5.00 -13.55
CA THR A 128 -8.06 -3.65 -13.61
C THR A 128 -9.57 -3.69 -13.36
N MET A 129 -9.98 -3.62 -12.09
CA MET A 129 -11.39 -3.68 -11.72
C MET A 129 -12.18 -2.39 -11.95
N SER A 130 -11.53 -1.26 -12.17
CA SER A 130 -12.21 0.03 -12.39
C SER A 130 -13.14 0.02 -13.59
N CYS A 131 -12.84 -0.77 -14.62
CA CYS A 131 -13.71 -0.92 -15.80
C CYS A 131 -15.04 -1.62 -15.49
N VAL A 132 -15.04 -2.53 -14.49
CA VAL A 132 -16.20 -3.36 -14.13
C VAL A 132 -17.31 -2.56 -13.44
N GLN A 133 -17.05 -1.33 -13.05
CA GLN A 133 -18.08 -0.43 -12.54
C GLN A 133 -19.18 -0.13 -13.56
N CYS A 134 -18.88 -0.21 -14.86
CA CYS A 134 -19.81 0.18 -15.94
C CYS A 134 -20.18 -0.99 -16.87
N HIS A 135 -19.31 -2.01 -17.02
CA HIS A 135 -19.53 -3.14 -17.92
C HIS A 135 -18.72 -4.36 -17.45
N SER A 136 -19.02 -5.54 -18.00
CA SER A 136 -18.24 -6.76 -17.73
C SER A 136 -16.77 -6.56 -18.09
N HIS A 137 -15.87 -7.23 -17.36
CA HIS A 137 -14.45 -7.18 -17.64
C HIS A 137 -14.17 -7.68 -19.08
N PRO A 138 -13.32 -6.97 -19.89
CA PRO A 138 -13.15 -7.30 -21.29
C PRO A 138 -12.43 -8.63 -21.55
N TYR A 139 -11.67 -9.13 -20.59
CA TYR A 139 -10.84 -10.32 -20.74
C TYR A 139 -11.17 -11.43 -19.73
N ASP A 140 -11.66 -11.08 -18.55
CA ASP A 140 -11.93 -12.01 -17.46
C ASP A 140 -13.44 -12.16 -17.22
N PRO A 141 -13.92 -13.34 -16.80
CA PRO A 141 -15.34 -13.60 -16.59
C PRO A 141 -15.86 -13.05 -15.24
N ILE A 142 -15.61 -11.78 -14.97
CA ILE A 142 -16.00 -11.03 -13.76
C ILE A 142 -16.75 -9.74 -14.11
#